data_055e90186d2076b168b26b92b2d53b31
#
_entry.id   055e90186d2076b168b26b92b2d53b31
#
_cell.length_a   1.000
_cell.length_b   1.000
_cell.length_c   1.000
_cell.angle_alpha   90.00
_cell.angle_beta   90.00
_cell.angle_gamma   90.00
#
_symmetry.space_group_name_H-M   'P 1'
#
loop_
_entity.id
_entity.type
_entity.pdbx_description
1 polymer ?
#
loop_
_entity_poly.entity_id
_entity_poly.type
_entity_poly.pdbx_seq_one_letter_code
_entity_poly.pdbx_strand_id
1 'polypeptide(L)'
;MKKCSRLDGNRTIHGHRLCLQCEQSMVATIRDIGNNYTALLLVATKQASVHMDNGPRAQAAEAPSPIRSGAWELCCEAEQQMRLVALAIGWRQGLEEKTTVPLICRKTLERIERLFLVADAAQWFDDLSDISERIQTMLEPPEPLVAFGACPACGGVVWGAANAGYGDCAQCASRIHRCAVADRLLAKLSVSAVRGTASELSRACAKAGIRLPASTIRSWIRRGRLQPESDGSLQLSALVPLLQQRAKTGMK
;
A
#
# COMPACT_ATOMS: atom_id res chain seq x y z
N MET A 1 -8.87 20.52 37.01
CA MET A 1 -8.36 20.11 35.66
C MET A 1 -9.30 19.06 35.14
N LYS A 2 -9.82 19.21 33.91
CA LYS A 2 -10.71 18.23 33.30
C LYS A 2 -9.86 17.08 32.71
N LYS A 3 -10.45 15.92 32.49
CA LYS A 3 -9.83 14.81 31.78
C LYS A 3 -9.97 15.02 30.25
N CYS A 4 -9.00 14.52 29.48
CA CYS A 4 -9.07 14.52 28.02
C CYS A 4 -10.28 13.70 27.57
N SER A 5 -11.06 14.22 26.61
CA SER A 5 -12.25 13.53 26.09
C SER A 5 -11.90 12.30 25.24
N ARG A 6 -10.65 12.20 24.76
CA ARG A 6 -10.18 11.14 23.86
C ARG A 6 -9.26 10.12 24.53
N LEU A 7 -8.40 10.58 25.44
CA LEU A 7 -7.41 9.72 26.10
C LEU A 7 -7.69 9.71 27.60
N ASP A 8 -8.15 8.58 28.11
CA ASP A 8 -8.35 8.38 29.56
C ASP A 8 -7.02 8.53 30.31
N GLY A 9 -7.04 9.35 31.38
CA GLY A 9 -5.88 9.58 32.22
C GLY A 9 -5.06 10.84 31.89
N ASN A 10 -5.12 11.39 30.69
CA ASN A 10 -4.45 12.63 30.37
C ASN A 10 -5.24 13.86 30.83
N ARG A 11 -4.53 14.85 31.36
CA ARG A 11 -5.13 16.09 31.87
C ARG A 11 -5.17 17.13 30.76
N THR A 12 -6.27 17.91 30.71
CA THR A 12 -6.41 19.05 29.82
C THR A 12 -5.89 20.33 30.47
N ILE A 13 -5.50 21.31 29.65
CA ILE A 13 -5.06 22.63 30.07
C ILE A 13 -6.09 23.69 29.63
N HIS A 14 -6.11 24.81 30.30
CA HIS A 14 -6.91 26.01 29.92
C HIS A 14 -8.41 25.77 29.63
N GLY A 15 -9.02 24.73 30.24
CA GLY A 15 -10.42 24.39 29.98
C GLY A 15 -10.70 23.69 28.68
N HIS A 16 -9.67 23.33 27.93
CA HIS A 16 -9.77 22.56 26.70
C HIS A 16 -10.40 21.17 26.91
N ARG A 17 -10.89 20.57 25.85
CA ARG A 17 -11.45 19.21 25.86
C ARG A 17 -10.40 18.14 25.54
N LEU A 18 -9.30 18.52 24.92
CA LEU A 18 -8.19 17.66 24.52
C LEU A 18 -6.98 17.88 25.45
N CYS A 19 -6.10 16.89 25.54
CA CYS A 19 -4.78 17.05 26.14
C CYS A 19 -3.79 17.59 25.11
N LEU A 20 -2.64 18.10 25.54
CA LEU A 20 -1.63 18.71 24.70
C LEU A 20 -1.20 17.83 23.53
N GLN A 21 -1.07 16.53 23.74
CA GLN A 21 -0.71 15.57 22.69
C GLN A 21 -1.80 15.50 21.60
N CYS A 22 -3.08 15.41 21.99
CA CYS A 22 -4.19 15.40 21.04
C CYS A 22 -4.32 16.73 20.31
N GLU A 23 -4.07 17.86 20.97
CA GLU A 23 -4.06 19.20 20.35
C GLU A 23 -2.97 19.31 19.27
N GLN A 24 -1.74 18.89 19.60
CA GLN A 24 -0.63 18.87 18.63
C GLN A 24 -0.92 17.97 17.44
N SER A 25 -1.48 16.78 17.70
CA SER A 25 -1.87 15.86 16.62
C SER A 25 -2.98 16.44 15.75
N MET A 26 -3.99 17.09 16.34
CA MET A 26 -5.08 17.74 15.60
C MET A 26 -4.56 18.88 14.69
N VAL A 27 -3.62 19.68 15.21
CA VAL A 27 -2.95 20.73 14.41
C VAL A 27 -2.21 20.13 13.21
N ALA A 28 -1.47 19.02 13.43
CA ALA A 28 -0.78 18.30 12.35
C ALA A 28 -1.78 17.77 11.32
N THR A 29 -2.84 17.09 11.77
CA THR A 29 -3.90 16.55 10.90
C THR A 29 -4.54 17.61 10.00
N ILE A 30 -4.93 18.78 10.55
CA ILE A 30 -5.51 19.87 9.74
C ILE A 30 -4.50 20.43 8.75
N ARG A 31 -3.23 20.51 9.14
CA ARG A 31 -2.16 20.95 8.24
C ARG A 31 -1.95 19.96 7.09
N ASP A 32 -1.95 18.67 7.39
CA ASP A 32 -1.75 17.61 6.40
C ASP A 32 -2.90 17.56 5.40
N ILE A 33 -4.16 17.71 5.85
CA ILE A 33 -5.31 17.85 4.95
C ILE A 33 -5.10 19.04 4.01
N GLY A 34 -4.75 20.22 4.55
CA GLY A 34 -4.54 21.42 3.75
C GLY A 34 -3.42 21.29 2.71
N ASN A 35 -2.31 20.65 3.07
CA ASN A 35 -1.17 20.44 2.20
C ASN A 35 -1.45 19.43 1.09
N ASN A 36 -2.20 18.36 1.41
CA ASN A 36 -2.41 17.23 0.50
C ASN A 36 -3.67 17.39 -0.37
N TYR A 37 -4.59 18.29 -0.03
CA TYR A 37 -5.87 18.43 -0.74
C TYR A 37 -5.71 18.73 -2.24
N THR A 38 -4.77 19.59 -2.61
CA THR A 38 -4.54 19.93 -4.02
C THR A 38 -4.04 18.71 -4.81
N ALA A 39 -3.16 17.90 -4.23
CA ALA A 39 -2.68 16.67 -4.85
C ALA A 39 -3.84 15.66 -5.00
N LEU A 40 -4.68 15.51 -3.97
CA LEU A 40 -5.88 14.67 -4.02
C LEU A 40 -6.83 15.12 -5.15
N LEU A 41 -7.06 16.41 -5.30
CA LEU A 41 -7.92 16.96 -6.36
C LEU A 41 -7.36 16.65 -7.76
N LEU A 42 -6.04 16.74 -7.96
CA LEU A 42 -5.38 16.35 -9.21
C LEU A 42 -5.56 14.86 -9.51
N VAL A 43 -5.48 14.00 -8.49
CA VAL A 43 -5.76 12.56 -8.63
C VAL A 43 -7.23 12.31 -8.95
N ALA A 44 -8.15 13.02 -8.29
CA ALA A 44 -9.59 12.90 -8.51
C ALA A 44 -9.98 13.30 -9.95
N THR A 45 -9.40 14.36 -10.48
CA THR A 45 -9.62 14.85 -11.85
C THR A 45 -8.74 14.16 -12.90
N LYS A 46 -7.99 13.11 -12.53
CA LYS A 46 -7.06 12.38 -13.39
C LYS A 46 -5.98 13.24 -14.07
N GLN A 47 -5.70 14.40 -13.55
CA GLN A 47 -4.59 15.25 -13.99
C GLN A 47 -3.24 14.75 -13.45
N ALA A 48 -3.27 13.98 -12.35
CA ALA A 48 -2.12 13.22 -11.85
C ALA A 48 -2.45 11.74 -11.78
N SER A 49 -1.49 10.86 -12.08
CA SER A 49 -1.59 9.43 -11.86
C SER A 49 -0.68 9.02 -10.73
N VAL A 50 -1.25 8.43 -9.68
CA VAL A 50 -0.46 7.66 -8.73
C VAL A 50 -0.08 6.36 -9.45
N HIS A 51 1.22 6.09 -9.60
CA HIS A 51 1.70 4.87 -10.25
C HIS A 51 1.28 3.64 -9.44
N MET A 52 0.14 3.08 -9.81
CA MET A 52 -0.11 1.66 -9.61
C MET A 52 0.36 0.97 -10.89
N ASP A 53 1.34 0.10 -10.79
CA ASP A 53 1.82 -0.74 -11.90
C ASP A 53 0.72 -1.76 -12.23
N ASN A 54 -0.29 -1.27 -12.93
CA ASN A 54 -1.41 -2.07 -13.41
C ASN A 54 -0.89 -2.78 -14.67
N GLY A 55 -0.73 -4.10 -14.60
CA GLY A 55 -0.45 -4.96 -15.74
C GLY A 55 -1.35 -4.67 -16.95
N PRO A 56 -1.22 -5.43 -18.05
CA PRO A 56 -1.87 -5.10 -19.32
C PRO A 56 -3.37 -4.83 -19.11
N ARG A 57 -3.79 -3.61 -19.43
CA ARG A 57 -5.19 -3.17 -19.32
C ARG A 57 -6.01 -3.93 -20.35
N ALA A 58 -7.01 -4.69 -19.89
CA ALA A 58 -8.10 -5.10 -20.74
C ALA A 58 -8.75 -3.83 -21.32
N GLN A 59 -8.97 -3.79 -22.64
CA GLN A 59 -9.71 -2.71 -23.27
C GLN A 59 -11.13 -2.70 -22.70
N ALA A 60 -11.47 -1.67 -21.92
CA ALA A 60 -12.82 -1.48 -21.44
C ALA A 60 -13.71 -1.08 -22.62
N ALA A 61 -14.90 -1.69 -22.72
CA ALA A 61 -15.89 -1.39 -23.76
C ALA A 61 -16.51 0.01 -23.64
N GLU A 62 -16.34 0.68 -22.49
CA GLU A 62 -16.85 2.05 -22.22
C GLU A 62 -15.67 3.00 -22.02
N ALA A 63 -15.88 4.27 -22.45
CA ALA A 63 -14.92 5.34 -22.19
C ALA A 63 -14.74 5.50 -20.69
N PRO A 64 -13.50 5.52 -20.17
CA PRO A 64 -13.23 5.65 -18.75
C PRO A 64 -13.78 7.00 -18.26
N SER A 65 -14.53 6.99 -17.14
CA SER A 65 -15.00 8.22 -16.49
C SER A 65 -13.85 9.24 -16.35
N PRO A 66 -14.09 10.53 -16.61
CA PRO A 66 -13.07 11.58 -16.45
C PRO A 66 -12.66 11.80 -15.00
N ILE A 67 -13.42 11.27 -14.05
CA ILE A 67 -13.22 11.44 -12.61
C ILE A 67 -12.97 10.08 -11.96
N ARG A 68 -12.09 10.04 -10.97
CA ARG A 68 -11.94 8.91 -10.04
C ARG A 68 -12.94 9.12 -8.90
N SER A 69 -14.06 8.40 -8.90
CA SER A 69 -15.16 8.60 -7.95
C SER A 69 -14.73 8.59 -6.49
N GLY A 70 -13.96 7.58 -6.06
CA GLY A 70 -13.52 7.48 -4.67
C GLY A 70 -12.61 8.64 -4.21
N ALA A 71 -11.73 9.15 -5.09
CA ALA A 71 -10.92 10.33 -4.77
C ALA A 71 -11.77 11.61 -4.76
N TRP A 72 -12.74 11.71 -5.66
CA TRP A 72 -13.66 12.85 -5.71
C TRP A 72 -14.57 12.90 -4.47
N GLU A 73 -15.14 11.77 -4.07
CA GLU A 73 -15.93 11.65 -2.84
C GLU A 73 -15.14 12.09 -1.61
N LEU A 74 -13.87 11.66 -1.50
CA LEU A 74 -12.98 12.07 -0.42
C LEU A 74 -12.68 13.58 -0.46
N CYS A 75 -12.54 14.19 -1.65
CA CYS A 75 -12.43 15.65 -1.77
C CYS A 75 -13.66 16.36 -1.22
N CYS A 76 -14.84 15.91 -1.59
CA CYS A 76 -16.11 16.49 -1.14
C CYS A 76 -16.29 16.33 0.39
N GLU A 77 -15.95 15.16 0.92
CA GLU A 77 -16.02 14.88 2.35
C GLU A 77 -15.06 15.77 3.15
N ALA A 78 -13.79 15.86 2.72
CA ALA A 78 -12.79 16.73 3.34
C ALA A 78 -13.21 18.20 3.32
N GLU A 79 -13.77 18.67 2.20
CA GLU A 79 -14.28 20.03 2.09
C GLU A 79 -15.46 20.26 3.05
N GLN A 80 -16.42 19.36 3.08
CA GLN A 80 -17.60 19.46 3.95
C GLN A 80 -17.19 19.49 5.43
N GLN A 81 -16.33 18.58 5.85
CA GLN A 81 -15.86 18.51 7.25
C GLN A 81 -15.07 19.77 7.64
N MET A 82 -14.16 20.24 6.80
CA MET A 82 -13.41 21.47 7.08
C MET A 82 -14.30 22.71 7.14
N ARG A 83 -15.38 22.78 6.35
CA ARG A 83 -16.38 23.86 6.43
C ARG A 83 -17.18 23.79 7.74
N LEU A 84 -17.58 22.60 8.17
CA LEU A 84 -18.28 22.42 9.44
C LEU A 84 -17.39 22.80 10.64
N VAL A 85 -16.13 22.40 10.63
CA VAL A 85 -15.15 22.82 11.66
C VAL A 85 -14.99 24.34 11.67
N ALA A 86 -14.89 24.99 10.51
CA ALA A 86 -14.79 26.44 10.42
C ALA A 86 -16.03 27.15 11.01
N LEU A 87 -17.22 26.61 10.79
CA LEU A 87 -18.46 27.11 11.38
C LEU A 87 -18.49 26.89 12.91
N ALA A 88 -18.04 25.73 13.40
CA ALA A 88 -18.00 25.40 14.81
C ALA A 88 -17.10 26.35 15.63
N ILE A 89 -16.00 26.84 15.04
CA ILE A 89 -15.13 27.85 15.66
C ILE A 89 -15.61 29.29 15.47
N GLY A 90 -16.79 29.49 14.89
CA GLY A 90 -17.43 30.79 14.69
C GLY A 90 -16.88 31.58 13.49
N TRP A 91 -16.18 30.95 12.56
CA TRP A 91 -15.75 31.60 11.32
C TRP A 91 -16.82 31.50 10.25
N ARG A 92 -17.66 32.53 10.14
CA ARG A 92 -18.76 32.62 9.15
C ARG A 92 -18.45 33.61 8.04
N GLN A 93 -17.79 34.72 8.36
CA GLN A 93 -17.44 35.76 7.37
C GLN A 93 -16.28 35.30 6.49
N GLY A 94 -16.45 35.32 5.17
CA GLY A 94 -15.45 34.90 4.21
C GLY A 94 -15.40 33.38 3.96
N LEU A 95 -16.35 32.60 4.50
CA LEU A 95 -16.53 31.20 4.15
C LEU A 95 -17.51 31.08 2.98
N GLU A 96 -17.10 31.61 1.83
CA GLU A 96 -17.86 31.57 0.59
C GLU A 96 -17.73 30.20 -0.09
N GLU A 97 -18.63 29.90 -1.02
CA GLU A 97 -18.61 28.66 -1.80
C GLU A 97 -17.27 28.45 -2.54
N LYS A 98 -16.65 29.54 -2.99
CA LYS A 98 -15.34 29.53 -3.69
C LYS A 98 -14.13 29.42 -2.78
N THR A 99 -14.32 29.37 -1.45
CA THR A 99 -13.20 29.30 -0.50
C THR A 99 -12.58 27.90 -0.56
N THR A 100 -11.29 27.82 -0.92
CA THR A 100 -10.59 26.55 -1.09
C THR A 100 -10.25 25.87 0.25
N VAL A 101 -10.23 24.55 0.28
CA VAL A 101 -9.93 23.76 1.49
C VAL A 101 -8.58 24.14 2.13
N PRO A 102 -7.47 24.31 1.38
CA PRO A 102 -6.19 24.78 1.97
C PRO A 102 -6.34 26.13 2.70
N LEU A 103 -7.14 27.04 2.16
CA LEU A 103 -7.41 28.32 2.84
C LEU A 103 -8.24 28.12 4.10
N ILE A 104 -9.25 27.24 4.07
CA ILE A 104 -10.06 26.90 5.24
C ILE A 104 -9.18 26.31 6.34
N CYS A 105 -8.32 25.33 6.01
CA CYS A 105 -7.38 24.73 6.96
C CYS A 105 -6.47 25.78 7.62
N ARG A 106 -5.85 26.65 6.81
CA ARG A 106 -5.01 27.73 7.32
C ARG A 106 -5.76 28.67 8.28
N LYS A 107 -6.97 29.10 7.90
CA LYS A 107 -7.79 29.99 8.73
C LYS A 107 -8.31 29.31 10.00
N THR A 108 -8.55 28.01 9.95
CA THR A 108 -8.86 27.21 11.14
C THR A 108 -7.68 27.14 12.09
N LEU A 109 -6.47 26.90 11.57
CA LEU A 109 -5.24 26.88 12.38
C LEU A 109 -4.94 28.23 13.06
N GLU A 110 -5.24 29.36 12.40
CA GLU A 110 -5.12 30.70 13.02
C GLU A 110 -6.06 30.87 14.25
N ARG A 111 -7.10 30.03 14.39
CA ARG A 111 -8.12 30.09 15.44
C ARG A 111 -8.26 28.78 16.20
N ILE A 112 -7.26 27.94 16.17
CA ILE A 112 -7.29 26.54 16.64
C ILE A 112 -7.72 26.42 18.12
N GLU A 113 -7.33 27.38 18.95
CA GLU A 113 -7.71 27.43 20.37
C GLU A 113 -9.24 27.36 20.58
N ARG A 114 -10.01 27.95 19.65
CA ARG A 114 -11.48 27.88 19.72
C ARG A 114 -11.99 26.46 19.49
N LEU A 115 -11.31 25.69 18.63
CA LEU A 115 -11.67 24.31 18.36
C LEU A 115 -11.43 23.41 19.57
N PHE A 116 -10.38 23.66 20.34
CA PHE A 116 -10.10 22.91 21.56
C PHE A 116 -11.13 23.14 22.67
N LEU A 117 -11.89 24.22 22.62
CA LEU A 117 -12.95 24.57 23.56
C LEU A 117 -14.32 23.97 23.18
N VAL A 118 -14.52 23.58 21.92
CA VAL A 118 -15.80 23.02 21.44
C VAL A 118 -16.10 21.70 22.17
N ALA A 119 -17.36 21.46 22.49
CA ALA A 119 -17.78 20.25 23.22
C ALA A 119 -17.38 18.97 22.50
N ASP A 120 -17.51 18.96 21.17
CA ASP A 120 -17.29 17.80 20.29
C ASP A 120 -15.86 17.77 19.70
N ALA A 121 -14.90 18.46 20.32
CA ALA A 121 -13.52 18.54 19.83
C ALA A 121 -12.86 17.17 19.61
N ALA A 122 -13.19 16.16 20.44
CA ALA A 122 -12.69 14.80 20.29
C ALA A 122 -13.24 14.14 19.01
N GLN A 123 -14.54 14.27 18.75
CA GLN A 123 -15.18 13.74 17.56
C GLN A 123 -14.62 14.40 16.30
N TRP A 124 -14.52 15.73 16.29
CA TRP A 124 -13.88 16.45 15.17
C TRP A 124 -12.48 15.96 14.89
N PHE A 125 -11.71 15.64 15.95
CA PHE A 125 -10.36 15.14 15.76
C PHE A 125 -10.36 13.73 15.15
N ASP A 126 -11.25 12.85 15.58
CA ASP A 126 -11.34 11.49 15.04
C ASP A 126 -11.77 11.52 13.55
N ASP A 127 -12.80 12.32 13.20
CA ASP A 127 -13.28 12.47 11.83
C ASP A 127 -12.19 13.04 10.90
N LEU A 128 -11.47 14.08 11.32
CA LEU A 128 -10.39 14.69 10.54
C LEU A 128 -9.18 13.76 10.42
N SER A 129 -8.90 12.94 11.44
CA SER A 129 -7.81 11.97 11.40
C SER A 129 -8.09 10.86 10.38
N ASP A 130 -9.32 10.34 10.35
CA ASP A 130 -9.75 9.36 9.34
C ASP A 130 -9.62 9.92 7.92
N ILE A 131 -10.09 11.13 7.69
CA ILE A 131 -9.97 11.81 6.39
C ILE A 131 -8.50 11.97 5.99
N SER A 132 -7.64 12.43 6.90
CA SER A 132 -6.22 12.62 6.64
C SER A 132 -5.51 11.31 6.29
N GLU A 133 -5.79 10.23 7.02
CA GLU A 133 -5.23 8.90 6.74
C GLU A 133 -5.69 8.36 5.38
N ARG A 134 -6.96 8.54 5.04
CA ARG A 134 -7.51 8.14 3.72
C ARG A 134 -6.90 8.95 2.59
N ILE A 135 -6.66 10.26 2.78
CA ILE A 135 -5.94 11.10 1.81
C ILE A 135 -4.52 10.59 1.61
N GLN A 136 -3.78 10.32 2.68
CA GLN A 136 -2.42 9.78 2.60
C GLN A 136 -2.39 8.44 1.88
N THR A 137 -3.29 7.51 2.23
CA THR A 137 -3.41 6.20 1.57
C THR A 137 -3.74 6.33 0.07
N MET A 138 -4.54 7.33 -0.30
CA MET A 138 -4.89 7.58 -1.70
C MET A 138 -3.72 8.15 -2.51
N LEU A 139 -2.91 9.02 -1.89
CA LEU A 139 -1.76 9.64 -2.53
C LEU A 139 -0.52 8.74 -2.53
N GLU A 140 -0.32 7.99 -1.45
CA GLU A 140 0.79 7.06 -1.25
C GLU A 140 0.23 5.67 -0.90
N PRO A 141 -0.34 4.95 -1.88
CA PRO A 141 -0.88 3.63 -1.61
C PRO A 141 0.25 2.71 -1.11
N PRO A 142 -0.01 1.88 -0.09
CA PRO A 142 0.97 0.94 0.41
C PRO A 142 1.42 0.00 -0.73
N GLU A 143 2.70 -0.34 -0.74
CA GLU A 143 3.22 -1.28 -1.72
C GLU A 143 2.43 -2.60 -1.68
N PRO A 144 2.01 -3.13 -2.85
CA PRO A 144 1.25 -4.36 -2.88
C PRO A 144 2.08 -5.51 -2.31
N LEU A 145 1.52 -6.23 -1.35
CA LEU A 145 2.14 -7.43 -0.82
C LEU A 145 2.09 -8.55 -1.85
N VAL A 146 3.22 -9.20 -2.07
CA VAL A 146 3.34 -10.38 -2.92
C VAL A 146 3.72 -11.60 -2.08
N ALA A 147 3.21 -12.76 -2.46
CA ALA A 147 3.59 -14.01 -1.81
C ALA A 147 5.01 -14.40 -2.23
N PHE A 148 5.91 -14.49 -1.26
CA PHE A 148 7.28 -15.00 -1.50
C PHE A 148 7.31 -16.52 -1.62
N GLY A 149 6.38 -17.22 -0.98
CA GLY A 149 6.29 -18.67 -0.99
C GLY A 149 6.01 -19.25 0.40
N ALA A 150 6.34 -20.53 0.58
CA ALA A 150 6.06 -21.25 1.82
C ALA A 150 7.12 -20.95 2.90
N CYS A 151 6.67 -20.65 4.09
CA CYS A 151 7.52 -20.43 5.26
C CYS A 151 8.39 -21.67 5.56
N PRO A 152 9.70 -21.52 5.78
CA PRO A 152 10.57 -22.63 6.13
C PRO A 152 10.22 -23.26 7.48
N ALA A 153 9.64 -22.54 8.42
CA ALA A 153 9.32 -23.02 9.76
C ALA A 153 7.97 -23.78 9.80
N CYS A 154 6.88 -23.19 9.29
CA CYS A 154 5.53 -23.75 9.47
C CYS A 154 4.84 -24.15 8.16
N GLY A 155 5.37 -23.77 6.99
CA GLY A 155 4.76 -24.03 5.69
C GLY A 155 3.68 -23.00 5.26
N GLY A 156 3.29 -22.07 6.13
CA GLY A 156 2.37 -20.96 5.82
C GLY A 156 2.93 -20.04 4.75
N VAL A 157 2.09 -19.18 4.17
CA VAL A 157 2.51 -18.23 3.13
C VAL A 157 3.26 -17.07 3.76
N VAL A 158 4.42 -16.72 3.19
CA VAL A 158 5.19 -15.52 3.55
C VAL A 158 4.82 -14.40 2.58
N TRP A 159 4.37 -13.28 3.12
CA TRP A 159 4.01 -12.08 2.37
C TRP A 159 5.02 -10.95 2.61
N GLY A 160 5.31 -10.19 1.60
CA GLY A 160 6.16 -8.99 1.72
C GLY A 160 6.00 -8.08 0.52
N ALA A 161 6.51 -6.83 0.62
CA ALA A 161 6.53 -5.93 -0.52
C ALA A 161 7.39 -6.49 -1.66
N ALA A 162 7.03 -6.19 -2.90
CA ALA A 162 7.66 -6.80 -4.08
C ALA A 162 9.21 -6.66 -4.09
N ASN A 163 9.70 -5.54 -3.57
CA ASN A 163 11.13 -5.21 -3.49
C ASN A 163 11.76 -5.50 -2.12
N ALA A 164 10.98 -5.99 -1.14
CA ALA A 164 11.48 -6.25 0.21
C ALA A 164 12.36 -7.51 0.26
N GLY A 165 13.45 -7.43 1.04
CA GLY A 165 14.31 -8.58 1.34
C GLY A 165 13.72 -9.53 2.38
N TYR A 166 12.68 -9.09 3.13
CA TYR A 166 12.01 -9.84 4.19
C TYR A 166 10.51 -9.80 3.99
N GLY A 167 9.83 -10.82 4.45
CA GLY A 167 8.38 -10.90 4.53
C GLY A 167 7.95 -11.56 5.83
N ASP A 168 6.68 -11.40 6.17
CA ASP A 168 6.10 -11.95 7.38
C ASP A 168 5.21 -13.15 7.06
N CYS A 169 5.32 -14.21 7.86
CA CYS A 169 4.51 -15.40 7.68
C CYS A 169 3.11 -15.17 8.24
N ALA A 170 2.09 -15.39 7.43
CA ALA A 170 0.69 -15.23 7.84
C ALA A 170 0.26 -16.21 8.95
N GLN A 171 0.97 -17.33 9.14
CA GLN A 171 0.57 -18.37 10.10
C GLN A 171 1.35 -18.31 11.42
N CYS A 172 2.69 -18.09 11.37
CA CYS A 172 3.52 -18.07 12.58
C CYS A 172 4.08 -16.69 12.92
N ALA A 173 3.72 -15.66 12.17
CA ALA A 173 4.17 -14.28 12.30
C ALA A 173 5.70 -14.08 12.28
N SER A 174 6.47 -15.13 11.94
CA SER A 174 7.93 -15.04 11.84
C SER A 174 8.34 -14.21 10.64
N ARG A 175 9.29 -13.31 10.84
CA ARG A 175 9.94 -12.53 9.77
C ARG A 175 10.97 -13.37 9.05
N ILE A 176 10.77 -13.61 7.76
CA ILE A 176 11.55 -14.55 6.95
C ILE A 176 12.25 -13.80 5.82
N HIS A 177 13.55 -14.06 5.67
CA HIS A 177 14.30 -13.52 4.54
C HIS A 177 13.86 -14.21 3.23
N ARG A 178 13.65 -13.42 2.18
CA ARG A 178 13.18 -13.91 0.86
C ARG A 178 14.06 -15.03 0.30
N CYS A 179 15.38 -14.96 0.51
CA CYS A 179 16.31 -16.01 0.08
C CYS A 179 16.02 -17.35 0.76
N ALA A 180 15.69 -17.38 2.06
CA ALA A 180 15.39 -18.62 2.77
C ALA A 180 14.14 -19.32 2.21
N VAL A 181 13.15 -18.55 1.76
CA VAL A 181 11.97 -19.09 1.07
C VAL A 181 12.36 -19.66 -0.29
N ALA A 182 13.18 -18.93 -1.05
CA ALA A 182 13.68 -19.38 -2.36
C ALA A 182 14.54 -20.65 -2.25
N ASP A 183 15.46 -20.71 -1.26
CA ASP A 183 16.32 -21.86 -1.04
C ASP A 183 15.51 -23.12 -0.72
N ARG A 184 14.49 -23.00 0.15
CA ARG A 184 13.58 -24.12 0.45
C ARG A 184 12.83 -24.59 -0.79
N LEU A 185 12.40 -23.66 -1.63
CA LEU A 185 11.70 -24.00 -2.87
C LEU A 185 12.64 -24.73 -3.84
N LEU A 186 13.86 -24.22 -4.01
CA LEU A 186 14.89 -24.84 -4.85
C LEU A 186 15.28 -26.22 -4.33
N ALA A 187 15.39 -26.42 -3.00
CA ALA A 187 15.62 -27.72 -2.40
C ALA A 187 14.49 -28.72 -2.70
N LYS A 188 13.23 -28.29 -2.67
CA LYS A 188 12.08 -29.14 -3.08
C LYS A 188 12.15 -29.50 -4.57
N LEU A 189 12.53 -28.57 -5.42
CA LEU A 189 12.66 -28.80 -6.86
C LEU A 189 13.83 -29.72 -7.20
N SER A 190 14.93 -29.69 -6.44
CA SER A 190 16.10 -30.56 -6.67
C SER A 190 15.81 -32.05 -6.48
N VAL A 191 14.85 -32.39 -5.61
CA VAL A 191 14.42 -33.79 -5.37
C VAL A 191 13.18 -34.17 -6.17
N SER A 192 12.70 -33.28 -7.04
CA SER A 192 11.49 -33.51 -7.84
C SER A 192 11.75 -34.48 -8.99
N ALA A 193 10.96 -35.53 -9.09
CA ALA A 193 10.99 -36.48 -10.20
C ALA A 193 10.13 -36.03 -11.40
N VAL A 194 9.57 -34.79 -11.38
CA VAL A 194 8.73 -34.26 -12.46
C VAL A 194 9.54 -34.10 -13.73
N ARG A 195 9.03 -34.69 -14.82
CA ARG A 195 9.59 -34.60 -16.17
C ARG A 195 8.57 -34.00 -17.11
N GLY A 196 9.02 -33.40 -18.19
CA GLY A 196 8.13 -32.86 -19.21
C GLY A 196 8.83 -31.93 -20.20
N THR A 197 8.07 -31.43 -21.13
CA THR A 197 8.48 -30.42 -22.11
C THR A 197 8.76 -29.07 -21.46
N ALA A 198 9.44 -28.18 -22.15
CA ALA A 198 9.71 -26.81 -21.69
C ALA A 198 8.44 -26.07 -21.25
N SER A 199 7.29 -26.33 -21.92
CA SER A 199 6.01 -25.72 -21.59
C SER A 199 5.38 -26.27 -20.32
N GLU A 200 5.50 -27.57 -20.09
CA GLU A 200 5.01 -28.26 -18.89
C GLU A 200 5.84 -27.88 -17.65
N LEU A 201 7.17 -27.86 -17.80
CA LEU A 201 8.07 -27.40 -16.75
C LEU A 201 7.87 -25.93 -16.39
N SER A 202 7.60 -25.06 -17.38
CA SER A 202 7.22 -23.67 -17.13
C SER A 202 5.95 -23.57 -16.30
N ARG A 203 4.91 -24.40 -16.59
CA ARG A 203 3.68 -24.47 -15.78
C ARG A 203 3.93 -25.03 -14.37
N ALA A 204 4.78 -26.05 -14.25
CA ALA A 204 5.15 -26.62 -12.96
C ALA A 204 5.91 -25.59 -12.09
N CYS A 205 6.85 -24.83 -12.68
CA CYS A 205 7.52 -23.72 -12.02
C CYS A 205 6.53 -22.63 -11.57
N ALA A 206 5.57 -22.27 -12.42
CA ALA A 206 4.56 -21.28 -12.10
C ALA A 206 3.66 -21.71 -10.91
N LYS A 207 3.25 -22.99 -10.86
CA LYS A 207 2.53 -23.57 -9.71
C LYS A 207 3.35 -23.52 -8.42
N ALA A 208 4.68 -23.60 -8.52
CA ALA A 208 5.60 -23.48 -7.41
C ALA A 208 5.95 -22.01 -7.07
N GLY A 209 5.36 -21.02 -7.75
CA GLY A 209 5.63 -19.60 -7.54
C GLY A 209 6.88 -19.06 -8.26
N ILE A 210 7.51 -19.86 -9.15
CA ILE A 210 8.68 -19.44 -9.91
C ILE A 210 8.27 -18.99 -11.31
N ARG A 211 8.49 -17.71 -11.62
CA ARG A 211 8.22 -17.16 -12.95
C ARG A 211 9.35 -17.52 -13.92
N LEU A 212 9.21 -18.65 -14.61
CA LEU A 212 10.17 -19.12 -15.61
C LEU A 212 9.46 -19.37 -16.95
N PRO A 213 9.56 -18.43 -17.92
CA PRO A 213 8.95 -18.61 -19.25
C PRO A 213 9.51 -19.82 -19.98
N ALA A 214 8.68 -20.55 -20.74
CA ALA A 214 9.08 -21.66 -21.57
C ALA A 214 10.13 -21.27 -22.63
N SER A 215 10.08 -20.03 -23.11
CA SER A 215 11.08 -19.46 -24.04
C SER A 215 12.48 -19.42 -23.42
N THR A 216 12.58 -19.13 -22.10
CA THR A 216 13.86 -19.15 -21.38
C THR A 216 14.42 -20.57 -21.30
N ILE A 217 13.58 -21.57 -21.00
CA ILE A 217 13.99 -22.98 -20.95
C ILE A 217 14.48 -23.42 -22.33
N ARG A 218 13.74 -23.12 -23.39
CA ARG A 218 14.15 -23.41 -24.78
C ARG A 218 15.47 -22.73 -25.15
N SER A 219 15.70 -21.50 -24.69
CA SER A 219 16.95 -20.78 -24.88
C SER A 219 18.12 -21.47 -24.18
N TRP A 220 17.91 -22.02 -22.98
CA TRP A 220 18.93 -22.79 -22.27
C TRP A 220 19.27 -24.11 -23.01
N ILE A 221 18.28 -24.81 -23.56
CA ILE A 221 18.51 -25.99 -24.41
C ILE A 221 19.34 -25.60 -25.63
N ARG A 222 18.93 -24.59 -26.39
CA ARG A 222 19.62 -24.15 -27.58
C ARG A 222 21.07 -23.73 -27.34
N ARG A 223 21.36 -23.20 -26.14
CA ARG A 223 22.72 -22.81 -25.70
C ARG A 223 23.52 -23.95 -25.08
N GLY A 224 23.01 -25.18 -25.08
CA GLY A 224 23.67 -26.36 -24.51
C GLY A 224 23.75 -26.36 -22.97
N ARG A 225 23.00 -25.46 -22.29
CA ARG A 225 23.00 -25.38 -20.80
C ARG A 225 22.07 -26.39 -20.17
N LEU A 226 21.13 -26.94 -20.92
CA LEU A 226 20.22 -28.02 -20.58
C LEU A 226 20.25 -29.04 -21.71
N GLN A 227 20.39 -30.30 -21.34
CA GLN A 227 20.32 -31.40 -22.30
C GLN A 227 19.01 -32.16 -22.09
N PRO A 228 18.11 -32.21 -23.11
CA PRO A 228 16.92 -33.05 -23.05
C PRO A 228 17.32 -34.52 -23.09
N GLU A 229 16.51 -35.37 -22.49
CA GLU A 229 16.64 -36.82 -22.60
C GLU A 229 16.30 -37.29 -24.03
N SER A 230 16.54 -38.56 -24.33
CA SER A 230 16.31 -39.16 -25.66
C SER A 230 14.87 -39.02 -26.17
N ASP A 231 13.91 -38.88 -25.28
CA ASP A 231 12.49 -38.64 -25.56
C ASP A 231 12.12 -37.15 -25.69
N GLY A 232 13.10 -36.24 -25.62
CA GLY A 232 12.90 -34.80 -25.66
C GLY A 232 12.40 -34.19 -24.35
N SER A 233 12.21 -34.97 -23.30
CA SER A 233 11.79 -34.51 -21.98
C SER A 233 12.97 -33.91 -21.20
N LEU A 234 12.65 -33.08 -20.21
CA LEU A 234 13.59 -32.50 -19.26
C LEU A 234 13.15 -32.83 -17.84
N GLN A 235 14.09 -33.08 -16.97
CA GLN A 235 13.81 -33.22 -15.55
C GLN A 235 13.79 -31.86 -14.86
N LEU A 236 12.79 -31.61 -13.99
CA LEU A 236 12.62 -30.34 -13.30
C LEU A 236 13.84 -30.00 -12.43
N SER A 237 14.45 -31.00 -11.80
CA SER A 237 15.67 -30.83 -10.99
C SER A 237 16.86 -30.31 -11.80
N ALA A 238 16.95 -30.56 -13.11
CA ALA A 238 18.00 -30.05 -13.97
C ALA A 238 17.94 -28.51 -14.15
N LEU A 239 16.79 -27.87 -13.86
CA LEU A 239 16.63 -26.42 -13.91
C LEU A 239 17.25 -25.73 -12.67
N VAL A 240 17.38 -26.43 -11.55
CA VAL A 240 17.76 -25.83 -10.25
C VAL A 240 19.09 -25.08 -10.30
N PRO A 241 20.20 -25.60 -10.86
CA PRO A 241 21.46 -24.87 -10.93
C PRO A 241 21.35 -23.56 -11.72
N LEU A 242 20.56 -23.54 -12.79
CA LEU A 242 20.36 -22.35 -13.63
C LEU A 242 19.46 -21.31 -12.93
N LEU A 243 18.48 -21.75 -12.17
CA LEU A 243 17.65 -20.88 -11.32
C LEU A 243 18.47 -20.24 -10.21
N GLN A 244 19.36 -20.99 -9.55
CA GLN A 244 20.28 -20.47 -8.54
C GLN A 244 21.25 -19.41 -9.11
N GLN A 245 21.80 -19.67 -10.29
CA GLN A 245 22.65 -18.70 -11.00
C GLN A 245 21.91 -17.40 -11.29
N ARG A 246 20.66 -17.51 -11.77
CA ARG A 246 19.81 -16.34 -12.07
C ARG A 246 19.46 -15.54 -10.83
N ALA A 247 19.17 -16.21 -9.72
CA ALA A 247 18.87 -15.54 -8.45
C ALA A 247 20.08 -14.72 -7.97
N LYS A 248 21.31 -15.25 -8.08
CA LYS A 248 22.54 -14.54 -7.73
C LYS A 248 22.85 -13.34 -8.64
N THR A 249 22.47 -13.41 -9.92
CA THR A 249 22.75 -12.33 -10.91
C THR A 249 21.71 -11.22 -10.85
N GLY A 250 20.47 -11.49 -10.43
CA GLY A 250 19.39 -10.52 -10.30
C GLY A 250 19.38 -9.74 -8.97
N MET A 251 20.34 -10.01 -8.07
CA MET A 251 20.50 -9.32 -6.77
C MET A 251 21.59 -8.22 -6.82
N LYS A 252 21.98 -7.75 -8.01
CA LYS A 252 22.87 -6.58 -8.18
C LYS A 252 22.11 -5.35 -8.58
#